data_3d75729a1de7b11ea26763caea7886c6
#
_entry.id   3d75729a1de7b11ea26763caea7886c6
#
_cell.length_a   1.000
_cell.length_b   1.000
_cell.length_c   1.000
_cell.angle_alpha   90.00
_cell.angle_beta   90.00
_cell.angle_gamma   90.00
#
_symmetry.space_group_name_H-M   'P 1'
#
loop_
_entity.id
_entity.type
_entity.pdbx_description
1 polymer ?
#
loop_
_entity_poly.entity_id
_entity_poly.type
_entity_poly.pdbx_seq_one_letter_code
_entity_poly.pdbx_strand_id
1 'polypeptide(L)'
;ILVAEDDDSNFKLIKAIIGKKCDILWAKNGEEMLNLYREHTQDAHAILMDIKMPIMNGLEATRIIREEGASLPIIMQTAYAFSSDRENAMQAGASEVLVKPITVSALRGCLSSYFPEIKW
;
A
#
# COMPACT_ATOMS: atom_id res chain seq x y z
N ILE A 1 -7.10 -6.51 -1.75
CA ILE A 1 -6.02 -5.54 -1.52
C ILE A 1 -5.71 -5.48 -0.04
N LEU A 2 -4.43 -5.58 0.30
CA LEU A 2 -3.96 -5.44 1.67
C LEU A 2 -3.60 -3.98 1.92
N VAL A 3 -4.05 -3.42 3.05
CA VAL A 3 -3.80 -2.02 3.39
C VAL A 3 -3.09 -1.94 4.73
N ALA A 4 -1.90 -1.34 4.76
CA ALA A 4 -1.18 -1.02 5.98
C ALA A 4 -1.32 0.47 6.27
N GLU A 5 -2.00 0.80 7.35
CA GLU A 5 -2.29 2.18 7.74
C GLU A 5 -2.57 2.23 9.24
N ASP A 6 -1.85 3.08 9.96
CA ASP A 6 -2.05 3.24 11.41
C ASP A 6 -3.10 4.29 11.77
N ASP A 7 -3.51 5.11 10.81
CA ASP A 7 -4.53 6.16 11.00
C ASP A 7 -5.90 5.65 10.56
N ASP A 8 -6.83 5.53 11.52
CA ASP A 8 -8.20 5.08 11.26
C ASP A 8 -8.91 5.95 10.22
N SER A 9 -8.72 7.26 10.27
CA SER A 9 -9.37 8.19 9.35
C SER A 9 -8.90 7.98 7.91
N ASN A 10 -7.61 7.77 7.72
CA ASN A 10 -7.05 7.53 6.39
C ASN A 10 -7.48 6.16 5.86
N PHE A 11 -7.54 5.16 6.73
CA PHE A 11 -8.05 3.85 6.33
C PHE A 11 -9.52 3.93 5.88
N LYS A 12 -10.35 4.67 6.62
CA LYS A 12 -11.77 4.87 6.25
C LYS A 12 -11.90 5.55 4.90
N LEU A 13 -11.02 6.50 4.61
CA LEU A 13 -11.00 7.17 3.30
C LEU A 13 -10.70 6.17 2.18
N ILE A 14 -9.66 5.36 2.35
CA ILE A 14 -9.30 4.33 1.36
C ILE A 14 -10.47 3.36 1.16
N LYS A 15 -11.05 2.88 2.25
CA LYS A 15 -12.19 1.97 2.19
C LYS A 15 -13.39 2.59 1.46
N ALA A 16 -13.65 3.88 1.67
CA ALA A 16 -14.73 4.58 0.97
C ALA A 16 -14.46 4.67 -0.54
N ILE A 17 -13.20 4.82 -0.93
CA ILE A 17 -12.83 4.97 -2.35
C ILE A 17 -12.93 3.63 -3.08
N ILE A 18 -12.41 2.55 -2.51
CA ILE A 18 -12.22 1.28 -3.23
C ILE A 18 -12.96 0.08 -2.63
N GLY A 19 -13.54 0.22 -1.45
CA GLY A 19 -14.13 -0.91 -0.72
C GLY A 19 -15.30 -1.59 -1.42
N LYS A 20 -15.95 -0.94 -2.38
CA LYS A 20 -17.03 -1.54 -3.18
C LYS A 20 -16.52 -2.32 -4.37
N LYS A 21 -15.24 -2.16 -4.71
CA LYS A 21 -14.64 -2.76 -5.91
C LYS A 21 -13.75 -3.95 -5.58
N CYS A 22 -13.32 -4.08 -4.33
CA CYS A 22 -12.43 -5.16 -3.92
C CYS A 22 -12.54 -5.39 -2.41
N ASP A 23 -12.13 -6.57 -1.98
CA ASP A 23 -12.00 -6.88 -0.56
C ASP A 23 -10.74 -6.21 -0.01
N ILE A 24 -10.85 -5.66 1.20
CA ILE A 24 -9.75 -4.98 1.87
C ILE A 24 -9.46 -5.69 3.18
N LEU A 25 -8.18 -6.01 3.41
CA LEU A 25 -7.70 -6.50 4.69
C LEU A 25 -6.75 -5.45 5.27
N TRP A 26 -6.88 -5.16 6.54
CA TRP A 26 -6.23 -4.03 7.20
C TRP A 26 -5.17 -4.48 8.19
N ALA A 27 -3.95 -3.92 8.05
CA ALA A 27 -2.85 -4.03 9.01
C ALA A 27 -2.55 -2.64 9.56
N LYS A 28 -2.21 -2.54 10.84
CA LYS A 28 -1.97 -1.25 11.50
C LYS A 28 -0.49 -0.88 11.58
N ASN A 29 0.39 -1.78 11.20
CA ASN A 29 1.83 -1.55 11.16
C ASN A 29 2.48 -2.54 10.19
N GLY A 30 3.79 -2.38 9.98
CA GLY A 30 4.52 -3.23 9.03
C GLY A 30 4.60 -4.68 9.45
N GLU A 31 4.71 -4.96 10.75
CA GLU A 31 4.74 -6.32 11.25
C GLU A 31 3.42 -7.05 11.00
N GLU A 32 2.29 -6.40 11.28
CA GLU A 32 0.97 -6.95 10.96
C GLU A 32 0.82 -7.17 9.46
N MET A 33 1.36 -6.25 8.63
CA MET A 33 1.31 -6.42 7.18
C MET A 33 2.11 -7.63 6.72
N LEU A 34 3.29 -7.88 7.29
CA LEU A 34 4.07 -9.07 6.97
C LEU A 34 3.28 -10.34 7.25
N ASN A 35 2.66 -10.41 8.42
CA ASN A 35 1.85 -11.58 8.79
C ASN A 35 0.66 -11.74 7.86
N LEU A 36 -0.02 -10.64 7.54
CA LEU A 36 -1.17 -10.63 6.66
C LEU A 36 -0.78 -11.06 5.23
N TYR A 37 0.32 -10.54 4.71
CA TYR A 37 0.82 -10.92 3.39
C TYR A 37 1.17 -12.42 3.35
N ARG A 38 1.84 -12.95 4.38
CA ARG A 38 2.23 -14.35 4.43
C ARG A 38 1.03 -15.30 4.46
N GLU A 39 -0.09 -14.85 5.04
CA GLU A 39 -1.34 -15.61 5.05
C GLU A 39 -2.06 -15.54 3.69
N HIS A 40 -1.75 -14.54 2.86
CA HIS A 40 -2.47 -14.25 1.61
C HIS A 40 -1.57 -14.20 0.38
N THR A 41 -0.45 -14.92 0.38
CA THR A 41 0.51 -14.90 -0.74
C THR A 41 -0.13 -15.32 -2.07
N GLN A 42 -1.17 -16.15 -2.04
CA GLN A 42 -1.82 -16.66 -3.23
C GLN A 42 -2.98 -15.79 -3.73
N ASP A 43 -3.59 -15.01 -2.84
CA ASP A 43 -4.80 -14.27 -3.17
C ASP A 43 -4.67 -12.74 -3.03
N ALA A 44 -3.55 -12.24 -2.53
CA ALA A 44 -3.30 -10.80 -2.49
C ALA A 44 -2.97 -10.27 -3.88
N HIS A 45 -3.64 -9.20 -4.31
CA HIS A 45 -3.46 -8.60 -5.63
C HIS A 45 -2.60 -7.34 -5.59
N ALA A 46 -2.64 -6.60 -4.50
CA ALA A 46 -1.87 -5.37 -4.32
C ALA A 46 -1.77 -5.03 -2.85
N ILE A 47 -0.79 -4.20 -2.51
CA ILE A 47 -0.61 -3.67 -1.16
C ILE A 47 -0.60 -2.15 -1.24
N LEU A 48 -1.40 -1.50 -0.38
CA LEU A 48 -1.28 -0.07 -0.10
C LEU A 48 -0.54 0.05 1.23
N MET A 49 0.60 0.72 1.23
CA MET A 49 1.51 0.73 2.37
C MET A 49 1.87 2.14 2.79
N ASP A 50 1.48 2.53 4.00
CA ASP A 50 1.96 3.78 4.59
C ASP A 50 3.44 3.62 4.94
N ILE A 51 4.23 4.67 4.73
CA ILE A 51 5.66 4.64 5.07
C ILE A 51 5.85 4.73 6.58
N LYS A 52 5.20 5.71 7.23
CA LYS A 52 5.38 5.95 8.67
C LYS A 52 4.34 5.20 9.49
N MET A 53 4.80 4.14 10.13
CA MET A 53 3.96 3.35 11.04
C MET A 53 4.80 2.94 12.25
N PRO A 54 4.16 2.71 13.42
CA PRO A 54 4.87 2.22 14.59
C PRO A 54 5.34 0.77 14.41
N ILE A 55 6.23 0.32 15.27
CA ILE A 55 6.75 -1.06 15.34
C ILE A 55 7.64 -1.38 14.14
N MET A 56 7.11 -1.36 12.94
CA MET A 56 7.84 -1.55 11.70
C MET A 56 7.26 -0.62 10.64
N ASN A 57 8.09 0.22 10.02
CA ASN A 57 7.63 1.15 8.99
C ASN A 57 7.42 0.44 7.64
N GLY A 58 6.78 1.16 6.71
CA GLY A 58 6.44 0.59 5.41
C GLY A 58 7.63 0.28 4.53
N LEU A 59 8.72 1.03 4.65
CA LEU A 59 9.95 0.77 3.87
C LEU A 59 10.53 -0.59 4.23
N GLU A 60 10.65 -0.86 5.52
CA GLU A 60 11.19 -2.11 6.01
C GLU A 60 10.28 -3.29 5.63
N ALA A 61 8.97 -3.14 5.84
CA ALA A 61 8.00 -4.18 5.47
C ALA A 61 8.06 -4.48 3.97
N THR A 62 8.13 -3.45 3.12
CA THR A 62 8.22 -3.63 1.67
C THR A 62 9.49 -4.38 1.27
N ARG A 63 10.62 -4.00 1.87
CA ARG A 63 11.89 -4.68 1.59
C ARG A 63 11.82 -6.17 1.91
N ILE A 64 11.26 -6.51 3.06
CA ILE A 64 11.12 -7.91 3.48
C ILE A 64 10.18 -8.67 2.56
N ILE A 65 9.05 -8.09 2.22
CA ILE A 65 8.06 -8.71 1.31
C ILE A 65 8.70 -9.00 -0.05
N ARG A 66 9.48 -8.07 -0.59
CA ARG A 66 10.19 -8.27 -1.85
C ARG A 66 11.26 -9.36 -1.75
N GLU A 67 11.99 -9.41 -0.64
CA GLU A 67 12.99 -10.45 -0.39
C GLU A 67 12.35 -11.84 -0.32
N GLU A 68 11.09 -11.94 0.09
CA GLU A 68 10.34 -13.19 0.11
C GLU A 68 9.81 -13.58 -1.27
N GLY A 69 10.13 -12.81 -2.31
CA GLY A 69 9.79 -13.14 -3.69
C GLY A 69 8.50 -12.52 -4.23
N ALA A 70 7.88 -11.61 -3.50
CA ALA A 70 6.65 -10.97 -3.95
C ALA A 70 6.87 -10.09 -5.19
N SER A 71 5.97 -10.20 -6.15
CA SER A 71 5.98 -9.39 -7.38
C SER A 71 4.75 -8.51 -7.53
N LEU A 72 3.77 -8.62 -6.62
CA LEU A 72 2.53 -7.84 -6.70
C LEU A 72 2.82 -6.33 -6.56
N PRO A 73 1.92 -5.48 -7.11
CA PRO A 73 2.08 -4.03 -6.93
C PRO A 73 2.04 -3.63 -5.47
N ILE A 74 3.03 -2.82 -5.06
CA ILE A 74 3.07 -2.21 -3.73
C ILE A 74 3.04 -0.70 -3.94
N ILE A 75 1.96 -0.07 -3.52
CA ILE A 75 1.73 1.36 -3.66
C ILE A 75 1.98 1.98 -2.30
N MET A 76 3.04 2.76 -2.17
CA MET A 76 3.38 3.39 -0.89
C MET A 76 2.77 4.78 -0.79
N GLN A 77 2.51 5.21 0.44
CA GLN A 77 1.93 6.50 0.75
C GLN A 77 2.89 7.29 1.64
N THR A 78 3.13 8.54 1.30
CA THR A 78 3.98 9.41 2.11
C THR A 78 3.28 10.74 2.37
N ALA A 79 3.55 11.35 3.53
CA ALA A 79 3.10 12.69 3.85
C ALA A 79 3.97 13.76 3.15
N TYR A 80 5.12 13.36 2.62
CA TYR A 80 6.11 14.28 2.05
C TYR A 80 6.33 14.00 0.57
N ALA A 81 6.27 15.08 -0.23
CA ALA A 81 6.47 15.01 -1.68
C ALA A 81 7.95 15.13 -2.08
N PHE A 82 8.86 15.00 -1.13
CA PHE A 82 10.30 15.16 -1.39
C PHE A 82 10.84 13.96 -2.15
N SER A 83 11.77 14.25 -3.08
CA SER A 83 12.37 13.21 -3.92
C SER A 83 13.06 12.10 -3.11
N SER A 84 13.66 12.43 -1.97
CA SER A 84 14.33 11.44 -1.11
C SER A 84 13.37 10.38 -0.57
N ASP A 85 12.15 10.76 -0.19
CA ASP A 85 11.16 9.80 0.28
C ASP A 85 10.71 8.87 -0.85
N ARG A 86 10.53 9.43 -2.04
CA ARG A 86 10.17 8.64 -3.22
C ARG A 86 11.30 7.68 -3.60
N GLU A 87 12.54 8.15 -3.59
CA GLU A 87 13.70 7.30 -3.87
C GLU A 87 13.84 6.17 -2.88
N ASN A 88 13.68 6.45 -1.58
CA ASN A 88 13.74 5.43 -0.54
C ASN A 88 12.65 4.37 -0.73
N ALA A 89 11.44 4.80 -1.07
CA ALA A 89 10.33 3.88 -1.33
C ALA A 89 10.64 2.99 -2.53
N MET A 90 11.10 3.56 -3.63
CA MET A 90 11.42 2.80 -4.83
C MET A 90 12.58 1.84 -4.60
N GLN A 91 13.61 2.23 -3.85
CA GLN A 91 14.72 1.34 -3.49
C GLN A 91 14.27 0.20 -2.60
N ALA A 92 13.27 0.42 -1.74
CA ALA A 92 12.70 -0.65 -0.92
C ALA A 92 11.87 -1.65 -1.74
N GLY A 93 11.48 -1.29 -2.96
CA GLY A 93 10.74 -2.16 -3.87
C GLY A 93 9.32 -1.72 -4.17
N ALA A 94 8.96 -0.48 -3.85
CA ALA A 94 7.63 0.06 -4.18
C ALA A 94 7.42 0.12 -5.69
N SER A 95 6.19 -0.12 -6.13
CA SER A 95 5.80 0.02 -7.53
C SER A 95 5.40 1.45 -7.86
N GLU A 96 4.82 2.15 -6.87
CA GLU A 96 4.30 3.51 -7.03
C GLU A 96 4.32 4.22 -5.68
N VAL A 97 4.35 5.55 -5.69
CA VAL A 97 4.30 6.38 -4.48
C VAL A 97 3.22 7.44 -4.64
N LEU A 98 2.30 7.51 -3.69
CA LEU A 98 1.27 8.53 -3.63
C LEU A 98 1.53 9.45 -2.44
N VAL A 99 1.25 10.74 -2.60
CA VAL A 99 1.43 11.75 -1.55
C VAL A 99 0.12 11.99 -0.81
N LYS A 100 0.15 12.00 0.51
CA LYS A 100 -1.01 12.33 1.33
C LYS A 100 -1.29 13.84 1.29
N PRO A 101 -2.55 14.26 1.42
CA PRO A 101 -3.74 13.44 1.54
C PRO A 101 -4.09 12.75 0.21
N ILE A 102 -4.47 11.48 0.29
CA ILE A 102 -4.80 10.72 -0.91
C ILE A 102 -6.12 11.22 -1.48
N THR A 103 -6.11 11.53 -2.78
CA THR A 103 -7.34 11.92 -3.48
C THR A 103 -7.98 10.72 -4.16
N VAL A 104 -9.28 10.81 -4.39
CA VAL A 104 -10.03 9.77 -5.12
C VAL A 104 -9.41 9.53 -6.50
N SER A 105 -9.13 10.62 -7.24
CA SER A 105 -8.58 10.50 -8.59
C SER A 105 -7.16 9.91 -8.60
N ALA A 106 -6.32 10.28 -7.65
CA ALA A 106 -4.95 9.74 -7.57
C ALA A 106 -4.95 8.24 -7.30
N LEU A 107 -5.75 7.79 -6.32
CA LEU A 107 -5.82 6.37 -5.98
C LEU A 107 -6.47 5.56 -7.10
N ARG A 108 -7.60 6.03 -7.64
CA ARG A 108 -8.27 5.34 -8.75
C ARG A 108 -7.41 5.29 -10.00
N GLY A 109 -6.73 6.39 -10.32
CA GLY A 109 -5.82 6.43 -11.47
C GLY A 109 -4.68 5.45 -11.35
N CYS A 110 -4.08 5.36 -10.17
CA CYS A 110 -3.02 4.40 -9.88
C CYS A 110 -3.51 2.96 -10.04
N LEU A 111 -4.63 2.62 -9.41
CA LEU A 111 -5.18 1.27 -9.49
C LEU A 111 -5.65 0.91 -10.89
N SER A 112 -6.16 1.88 -11.66
CA SER A 112 -6.54 1.65 -13.07
C SER A 112 -5.36 1.27 -13.94
N SER A 113 -4.16 1.77 -13.65
CA SER A 113 -2.98 1.39 -14.42
C SER A 113 -2.51 -0.03 -14.12
N TYR A 114 -2.75 -0.55 -12.92
CA TYR A 114 -2.41 -1.94 -12.56
C TYR A 114 -3.54 -2.91 -12.81
N PHE A 115 -4.78 -2.48 -12.69
CA PHE A 115 -5.97 -3.33 -12.85
C PHE A 115 -6.99 -2.63 -13.77
N PRO A 116 -6.66 -2.54 -15.09
CA PRO A 116 -7.52 -1.80 -16.03
C PRO A 116 -8.87 -2.47 -16.29
N GLU A 117 -9.01 -3.76 -15.98
CA GLU A 117 -10.26 -4.50 -16.14
C GLU A 117 -11.33 -4.12 -15.12
N ILE A 118 -10.95 -3.44 -14.03
CA ILE A 118 -11.88 -3.01 -12.99
C ILE A 118 -12.22 -1.54 -13.19
N LYS A 119 -13.48 -1.21 -13.04
CA LYS A 119 -13.95 0.17 -13.12
C LYS A 119 -13.88 0.81 -11.73
N TRP A 120 -12.77 1.39 -11.44
CA TRP A 120 -12.55 2.05 -10.16
C TRP A 120 -13.36 3.34 -10.03
#